data_642637012f96bf03a5befcf1ea8605d0
#
_entry.id   642637012f96bf03a5befcf1ea8605d0
#
_cell.length_a   1.000
_cell.length_b   1.000
_cell.length_c   1.000
_cell.angle_alpha   90.00
_cell.angle_beta   90.00
_cell.angle_gamma   90.00
#
_symmetry.space_group_name_H-M   'P 1'
#
loop_
_entity.id
_entity.type
_entity.pdbx_description
1 polymer ?
#
loop_
_entity_poly.entity_id
_entity_poly.type
_entity_poly.pdbx_seq_one_letter_code
_entity_poly.pdbx_strand_id
1 'polypeptide(L)'
;AASDVYKRQLHRAVSLARENPGARIIITTFTKNLAHELSASLESLDPALPRASALGQPGVYVIGIDALANAVVREAGADVAEAAEGVLGAPRTDLSRRTSQWLWRDVLDHAGPEVPERLAHHRLLETEYEQVILPQNITTREEYLRARRPGRGFRLNRRDRDAVWTLVKKYRDDSRISGTISFPEAAAIAAQYLTRHSPLADHVLVDEGQDLTPAHWRLIRSLVPEGPNDIFIAEDSHQRIYGHRLVLSRYGIMTRGRSRRLTLNYRTTAQILRWSTHVLEGGFYVDLDGDDDDKLSGYRSARRGPDVIAHPCTTITEEFDYLAKVVGQWAKDRQSETTAVLVRDRSQRERVVDALHERGVQTRAVGHGSIPPGAPVVMTMHRAKGIEFSKVFLFGVSSRSIPMGIKDYDFDKDEGDQALLRERSLLYVAASRARDELVVSWTDQPSPLLSASVSSVAASTS
;
A
#
# COMPACT_ATOMS: atom_id res chain seq x y z
N ALA A 1 13.09 -7.01 8.48
CA ALA A 1 13.36 -5.58 8.55
C ALA A 1 12.08 -4.79 8.86
N ALA A 2 10.97 -5.00 8.13
CA ALA A 2 9.75 -4.21 8.36
C ALA A 2 9.20 -4.29 9.80
N SER A 3 9.24 -5.46 10.48
CA SER A 3 8.74 -5.56 11.86
C SER A 3 9.57 -4.79 12.90
N ASP A 4 10.81 -4.48 12.58
CA ASP A 4 11.68 -3.75 13.50
C ASP A 4 11.59 -2.24 13.28
N VAL A 5 11.15 -1.84 12.09
CA VAL A 5 10.95 -0.44 11.73
C VAL A 5 9.75 0.14 12.49
N TYR A 6 8.59 -0.57 12.51
CA TYR A 6 7.42 -0.07 13.22
C TYR A 6 7.65 -0.02 14.75
N LYS A 7 8.45 -0.93 15.32
CA LYS A 7 8.85 -0.84 16.73
C LYS A 7 9.65 0.43 17.02
N ARG A 8 10.57 0.79 16.13
CA ARG A 8 11.37 2.01 16.28
C ARG A 8 10.53 3.29 16.22
N GLN A 9 9.54 3.36 15.33
CA GLN A 9 8.66 4.53 15.30
C GLN A 9 7.79 4.64 16.56
N LEU A 10 7.30 3.51 17.13
CA LEU A 10 6.58 3.53 18.40
C LEU A 10 7.47 4.02 19.55
N HIS A 11 8.70 3.50 19.66
CA HIS A 11 9.68 3.99 20.62
C HIS A 11 10.01 5.47 20.40
N ARG A 12 10.08 5.91 19.13
CA ARG A 12 10.29 7.33 18.82
C ARG A 12 9.13 8.20 19.29
N ALA A 13 7.90 7.77 19.08
CA ALA A 13 6.71 8.48 19.56
C ALA A 13 6.72 8.59 21.09
N VAL A 14 7.05 7.49 21.80
CA VAL A 14 7.18 7.49 23.27
C VAL A 14 8.28 8.46 23.73
N SER A 15 9.45 8.46 23.06
CA SER A 15 10.55 9.39 23.38
C SER A 15 10.10 10.85 23.23
N LEU A 16 9.50 11.21 22.10
CA LEU A 16 9.03 12.56 21.83
C LEU A 16 7.97 13.03 22.85
N ALA A 17 7.01 12.17 23.19
CA ALA A 17 5.98 12.49 24.17
C ALA A 17 6.54 12.63 25.59
N ARG A 18 7.59 11.89 25.95
CA ARG A 18 8.27 12.01 27.24
C ARG A 18 9.16 13.26 27.32
N GLU A 19 9.82 13.60 26.21
CA GLU A 19 10.65 14.81 26.10
C GLU A 19 9.78 16.09 26.20
N ASN A 20 8.59 16.06 25.59
CA ASN A 20 7.61 17.15 25.67
C ASN A 20 6.18 16.60 25.83
N PRO A 21 5.65 16.55 27.07
CA PRO A 21 4.29 16.05 27.34
C PRO A 21 3.17 16.86 26.67
N GLY A 22 3.45 18.11 26.27
CA GLY A 22 2.51 18.97 25.56
C GLY A 22 2.56 18.79 24.03
N ALA A 23 3.47 17.98 23.50
CA ALA A 23 3.65 17.80 22.07
C ALA A 23 2.42 17.11 21.42
N ARG A 24 2.06 17.59 20.23
CA ARG A 24 1.04 17.02 19.36
C ARG A 24 1.73 16.08 18.38
N ILE A 25 1.57 14.78 18.57
CA ILE A 25 2.28 13.76 17.80
C ILE A 25 1.28 12.96 16.98
N ILE A 26 1.45 12.91 15.67
CA ILE A 26 0.63 12.08 14.78
C ILE A 26 1.44 10.87 14.34
N ILE A 27 0.86 9.67 14.48
CA ILE A 27 1.34 8.46 13.81
C ILE A 27 0.34 8.13 12.71
N THR A 28 0.81 8.07 11.47
CA THR A 28 -0.04 7.76 10.31
C THR A 28 0.52 6.62 9.49
N THR A 29 -0.37 5.87 8.85
CA THR A 29 -0.04 4.75 7.97
C THR A 29 -1.07 4.64 6.84
N PHE A 30 -0.76 3.81 5.83
CA PHE A 30 -1.59 3.71 4.64
C PHE A 30 -2.99 3.14 4.92
N THR A 31 -3.14 2.13 5.79
CA THR A 31 -4.44 1.46 5.99
C THR A 31 -5.01 1.66 7.40
N LYS A 32 -6.36 1.65 7.50
CA LYS A 32 -7.06 1.70 8.79
C LYS A 32 -6.67 0.55 9.72
N ASN A 33 -6.48 -0.65 9.18
CA ASN A 33 -6.12 -1.83 9.98
C ASN A 33 -4.75 -1.68 10.61
N LEU A 34 -3.75 -1.23 9.83
CA LEU A 34 -2.41 -0.92 10.36
C LEU A 34 -2.45 0.15 11.46
N ALA A 35 -3.28 1.19 11.29
CA ALA A 35 -3.43 2.21 12.33
C ALA A 35 -3.99 1.62 13.63
N HIS A 36 -4.93 0.68 13.57
CA HIS A 36 -5.45 -0.02 14.75
C HIS A 36 -4.36 -0.88 15.42
N GLU A 37 -3.57 -1.62 14.63
CA GLU A 37 -2.47 -2.44 15.16
C GLU A 37 -1.37 -1.59 15.80
N LEU A 38 -1.01 -0.46 15.18
CA LEU A 38 -0.06 0.50 15.75
C LEU A 38 -0.58 1.08 17.06
N SER A 39 -1.88 1.39 17.13
CA SER A 39 -2.51 1.89 18.34
C SER A 39 -2.46 0.87 19.48
N ALA A 40 -2.81 -0.39 19.21
CA ALA A 40 -2.76 -1.47 20.19
C ALA A 40 -1.31 -1.78 20.64
N SER A 41 -0.37 -1.75 19.70
CA SER A 41 1.05 -1.96 20.00
C SER A 41 1.63 -0.83 20.85
N LEU A 42 1.21 0.39 20.61
CA LEU A 42 1.62 1.56 21.40
C LEU A 42 1.07 1.50 22.82
N GLU A 43 -0.19 1.07 22.99
CA GLU A 43 -0.80 0.86 24.30
C GLU A 43 -0.09 -0.25 25.08
N SER A 44 0.28 -1.34 24.42
CA SER A 44 1.06 -2.43 25.03
C SER A 44 2.48 -1.98 25.41
N LEU A 45 3.09 -1.08 24.61
CA LEU A 45 4.44 -0.58 24.85
C LEU A 45 4.51 0.39 26.04
N ASP A 46 3.56 1.31 26.13
CA ASP A 46 3.48 2.30 27.20
C ASP A 46 2.01 2.67 27.49
N PRO A 47 1.34 1.95 28.43
CA PRO A 47 -0.04 2.23 28.80
C PRO A 47 -0.29 3.62 29.41
N ALA A 48 0.77 4.26 29.94
CA ALA A 48 0.70 5.58 30.56
C ALA A 48 0.92 6.73 29.56
N LEU A 49 1.23 6.42 28.31
CA LEU A 49 1.51 7.41 27.27
C LEU A 49 0.30 8.32 27.02
N PRO A 50 0.42 9.66 27.04
CA PRO A 50 -0.67 10.57 26.71
C PRO A 50 -1.20 10.31 25.30
N ARG A 51 -2.51 10.06 25.20
CA ARG A 51 -3.21 9.81 23.92
C ARG A 51 -4.11 10.99 23.59
N ALA A 52 -3.95 11.53 22.40
CA ALA A 52 -4.85 12.56 21.89
C ALA A 52 -6.17 11.91 21.44
N SER A 53 -7.29 12.52 21.79
CA SER A 53 -8.65 12.07 21.38
C SER A 53 -9.08 12.69 20.05
N ALA A 54 -8.44 13.79 19.62
CA ALA A 54 -8.71 14.48 18.39
C ALA A 54 -7.42 15.07 17.79
N LEU A 55 -7.49 15.40 16.51
CA LEU A 55 -6.42 16.08 15.80
C LEU A 55 -6.10 17.44 16.44
N GLY A 56 -4.83 17.82 16.50
CA GLY A 56 -4.37 19.08 17.08
C GLY A 56 -4.28 19.12 18.61
N GLN A 57 -4.71 18.08 19.32
CA GLN A 57 -4.56 18.00 20.77
C GLN A 57 -3.20 17.43 21.21
N PRO A 58 -2.68 17.81 22.39
CA PRO A 58 -1.51 17.21 23.00
C PRO A 58 -1.64 15.68 23.15
N GLY A 59 -0.51 14.97 22.97
CA GLY A 59 -0.45 13.51 23.04
C GLY A 59 -0.29 12.85 21.68
N VAL A 60 -0.34 11.52 21.68
CA VAL A 60 -0.16 10.70 20.46
C VAL A 60 -1.49 10.34 19.83
N TYR A 61 -1.70 10.75 18.59
CA TYR A 61 -2.86 10.46 17.77
C TYR A 61 -2.50 9.50 16.65
N VAL A 62 -3.09 8.30 16.64
CA VAL A 62 -2.82 7.25 15.63
C VAL A 62 -3.98 7.15 14.67
N ILE A 63 -3.72 7.34 13.37
CA ILE A 63 -4.77 7.42 12.35
C ILE A 63 -4.26 6.99 10.97
N GLY A 64 -5.09 6.34 10.14
CA GLY A 64 -4.78 6.09 8.73
C GLY A 64 -4.82 7.39 7.90
N ILE A 65 -3.97 7.49 6.88
CA ILE A 65 -3.76 8.73 6.11
C ILE A 65 -5.03 9.29 5.45
N ASP A 66 -5.89 8.44 4.91
CA ASP A 66 -7.16 8.88 4.32
C ASP A 66 -8.16 9.38 5.38
N ALA A 67 -8.15 8.77 6.57
CA ALA A 67 -8.95 9.22 7.69
C ALA A 67 -8.42 10.55 8.25
N LEU A 68 -7.09 10.73 8.24
CA LEU A 68 -6.43 11.98 8.60
C LEU A 68 -6.83 13.12 7.64
N ALA A 69 -6.77 12.87 6.33
CA ALA A 69 -7.24 13.84 5.32
C ALA A 69 -8.69 14.25 5.57
N ASN A 70 -9.57 13.26 5.84
CA ASN A 70 -10.97 13.53 6.15
C ASN A 70 -11.17 14.28 7.49
N ALA A 71 -10.32 14.03 8.49
CA ALA A 71 -10.39 14.77 9.76
C ALA A 71 -10.06 16.25 9.54
N VAL A 72 -8.99 16.55 8.77
CA VAL A 72 -8.63 17.92 8.40
C VAL A 72 -9.74 18.61 7.62
N VAL A 73 -10.31 17.95 6.61
CA VAL A 73 -11.42 18.47 5.80
C VAL A 73 -12.67 18.80 6.67
N ARG A 74 -12.97 17.96 7.64
CA ARG A 74 -14.09 18.22 8.57
C ARG A 74 -13.83 19.39 9.51
N GLU A 75 -12.58 19.53 9.97
CA GLU A 75 -12.18 20.65 10.81
C GLU A 75 -12.23 21.98 10.06
N ALA A 76 -11.90 21.95 8.76
CA ALA A 76 -11.97 23.12 7.89
C ALA A 76 -13.39 23.74 7.79
N GLY A 77 -14.44 22.95 7.99
CA GLY A 77 -15.82 23.45 7.94
C GLY A 77 -16.15 24.18 6.64
N ALA A 78 -16.56 25.44 6.73
CA ALA A 78 -16.91 26.26 5.55
C ALA A 78 -15.68 26.63 4.69
N ASP A 79 -14.50 26.75 5.28
CA ASP A 79 -13.27 27.14 4.61
C ASP A 79 -12.76 26.07 3.63
N VAL A 80 -13.33 24.87 3.71
CA VAL A 80 -13.04 23.78 2.76
C VAL A 80 -13.39 24.16 1.31
N ALA A 81 -14.38 25.02 1.11
CA ALA A 81 -14.82 25.42 -0.23
C ALA A 81 -13.71 26.14 -1.01
N GLU A 82 -12.99 27.07 -0.35
CA GLU A 82 -11.87 27.80 -0.95
C GLU A 82 -10.69 26.84 -1.24
N ALA A 83 -10.38 25.93 -0.31
CA ALA A 83 -9.35 24.94 -0.52
C ALA A 83 -9.68 23.98 -1.68
N ALA A 84 -10.94 23.57 -1.80
CA ALA A 84 -11.41 22.73 -2.91
C ALA A 84 -11.34 23.47 -4.24
N GLU A 85 -11.68 24.75 -4.29
CA GLU A 85 -11.53 25.58 -5.49
C GLU A 85 -10.08 25.67 -5.95
N GLY A 86 -9.15 25.87 -5.00
CA GLY A 86 -7.71 25.91 -5.28
C GLY A 86 -7.11 24.61 -5.79
N VAL A 87 -7.78 23.47 -5.63
CA VAL A 87 -7.32 22.14 -6.09
C VAL A 87 -8.09 21.65 -7.32
N LEU A 88 -9.41 21.85 -7.32
CA LEU A 88 -10.33 21.28 -8.34
C LEU A 88 -10.81 22.29 -9.37
N GLY A 89 -10.54 23.58 -9.14
CA GLY A 89 -11.03 24.68 -9.99
C GLY A 89 -12.49 25.04 -9.77
N ALA A 90 -13.12 24.49 -8.73
CA ALA A 90 -14.49 24.81 -8.33
C ALA A 90 -14.69 24.57 -6.83
N PRO A 91 -15.46 25.43 -6.13
CA PRO A 91 -15.76 25.25 -4.72
C PRO A 91 -16.60 23.99 -4.49
N ARG A 92 -16.33 23.30 -3.38
CA ARG A 92 -17.10 22.13 -2.91
C ARG A 92 -17.19 22.15 -1.40
N THR A 93 -18.38 21.94 -0.86
CA THR A 93 -18.66 21.93 0.59
C THR A 93 -18.99 20.54 1.11
N ASP A 94 -19.61 19.68 0.31
CA ASP A 94 -19.86 18.28 0.68
C ASP A 94 -18.77 17.38 0.09
N LEU A 95 -17.93 16.84 0.97
CA LEU A 95 -16.81 15.96 0.65
C LEU A 95 -16.93 14.59 1.36
N SER A 96 -18.16 14.23 1.77
CA SER A 96 -18.42 13.03 2.56
C SER A 96 -18.48 11.74 1.72
N ARG A 97 -18.94 11.84 0.46
CA ARG A 97 -19.16 10.69 -0.43
C ARG A 97 -17.93 10.42 -1.28
N ARG A 98 -17.63 9.13 -1.48
CA ARG A 98 -16.46 8.73 -2.28
C ARG A 98 -16.82 8.50 -3.75
N THR A 99 -15.93 8.99 -4.62
CA THR A 99 -16.00 8.74 -6.06
C THR A 99 -15.84 7.26 -6.35
N SER A 100 -16.66 6.75 -7.26
CA SER A 100 -16.58 5.37 -7.74
C SER A 100 -15.20 5.10 -8.38
N GLN A 101 -14.61 3.94 -8.08
CA GLN A 101 -13.39 3.47 -8.74
C GLN A 101 -13.57 3.25 -10.26
N TRP A 102 -14.81 3.22 -10.74
CA TRP A 102 -15.15 3.02 -12.15
C TRP A 102 -15.31 4.34 -12.92
N LEU A 103 -15.34 5.51 -12.24
CA LEU A 103 -15.65 6.79 -12.87
C LEU A 103 -14.73 7.11 -14.07
N TRP A 104 -13.45 6.77 -14.02
CA TRP A 104 -12.57 6.95 -15.19
C TRP A 104 -12.97 6.10 -16.39
N ARG A 105 -13.51 4.90 -16.18
CA ARG A 105 -14.06 4.07 -17.26
C ARG A 105 -15.35 4.69 -17.81
N ASP A 106 -16.24 5.11 -16.92
CA ASP A 106 -17.48 5.78 -17.31
C ASP A 106 -17.20 7.05 -18.13
N VAL A 107 -16.19 7.84 -17.75
CA VAL A 107 -15.73 9.01 -18.50
C VAL A 107 -15.24 8.64 -19.90
N LEU A 108 -14.49 7.54 -20.04
CA LEU A 108 -13.98 7.05 -21.32
C LEU A 108 -15.08 6.49 -22.21
N ASP A 109 -16.02 5.73 -21.64
CA ASP A 109 -17.16 5.14 -22.39
C ASP A 109 -18.05 6.22 -23.03
N HIS A 110 -18.03 7.44 -22.46
CA HIS A 110 -18.72 8.62 -22.98
C HIS A 110 -17.77 9.62 -23.66
N ALA A 111 -16.54 9.23 -23.96
CA ALA A 111 -15.60 10.09 -24.67
C ALA A 111 -15.95 10.17 -26.16
N GLY A 112 -15.75 11.35 -26.76
CA GLY A 112 -15.94 11.55 -28.18
C GLY A 112 -14.81 10.96 -29.04
N PRO A 113 -15.00 10.86 -30.35
CA PRO A 113 -14.03 10.30 -31.29
C PRO A 113 -12.73 11.11 -31.41
N GLU A 114 -12.67 12.30 -30.82
CA GLU A 114 -11.49 13.15 -30.76
C GLU A 114 -10.42 12.65 -29.79
N VAL A 115 -10.76 11.72 -28.89
CA VAL A 115 -9.79 11.11 -27.96
C VAL A 115 -9.00 10.03 -28.69
N PRO A 116 -7.67 10.17 -28.87
CA PRO A 116 -6.86 9.14 -29.50
C PRO A 116 -6.93 7.82 -28.74
N GLU A 117 -7.07 6.70 -29.44
CA GLU A 117 -7.19 5.36 -28.85
C GLU A 117 -6.07 5.07 -27.83
N ARG A 118 -4.83 5.47 -28.11
CA ARG A 118 -3.68 5.32 -27.20
C ARG A 118 -3.81 6.08 -25.87
N LEU A 119 -4.75 7.04 -25.76
CA LEU A 119 -5.06 7.76 -24.53
C LEU A 119 -6.32 7.22 -23.84
N ALA A 120 -7.05 6.33 -24.49
CA ALA A 120 -8.29 5.76 -23.98
C ALA A 120 -8.06 4.64 -22.95
N HIS A 121 -7.15 4.88 -22.03
CA HIS A 121 -6.83 3.96 -20.95
C HIS A 121 -7.12 4.60 -19.59
N HIS A 122 -8.07 4.03 -18.84
CA HIS A 122 -8.46 4.56 -17.54
C HIS A 122 -7.27 4.69 -16.56
N ARG A 123 -6.33 3.72 -16.58
CA ARG A 123 -5.12 3.77 -15.74
C ARG A 123 -4.18 4.91 -16.11
N LEU A 124 -4.06 5.23 -17.39
CA LEU A 124 -3.27 6.39 -17.84
C LEU A 124 -3.84 7.68 -17.25
N LEU A 125 -5.16 7.87 -17.36
CA LEU A 125 -5.85 9.06 -16.88
C LEU A 125 -5.78 9.18 -15.35
N GLU A 126 -6.06 8.10 -14.64
CA GLU A 126 -5.97 8.01 -13.18
C GLU A 126 -4.56 8.38 -12.69
N THR A 127 -3.53 7.76 -13.29
CA THR A 127 -2.13 8.01 -12.91
C THR A 127 -1.70 9.44 -13.27
N GLU A 128 -2.10 9.97 -14.44
CA GLU A 128 -1.81 11.34 -14.82
C GLU A 128 -2.49 12.35 -13.88
N TYR A 129 -3.72 12.06 -13.48
CA TYR A 129 -4.45 12.88 -12.53
C TYR A 129 -3.80 12.92 -11.15
N GLU A 130 -3.46 11.75 -10.61
CA GLU A 130 -2.93 11.62 -9.26
C GLU A 130 -1.46 12.01 -9.12
N GLN A 131 -0.65 11.85 -10.17
CA GLN A 131 0.79 12.13 -10.11
C GLN A 131 1.20 13.47 -10.70
N VAL A 132 0.40 14.05 -11.58
CA VAL A 132 0.73 15.30 -12.26
C VAL A 132 -0.23 16.42 -11.88
N ILE A 133 -1.53 16.19 -12.02
CA ILE A 133 -2.54 17.26 -11.92
C ILE A 133 -2.80 17.63 -10.45
N LEU A 134 -3.14 16.67 -9.61
CA LEU A 134 -3.43 16.94 -8.19
C LEU A 134 -2.21 17.47 -7.41
N PRO A 135 -1.00 16.90 -7.54
CA PRO A 135 0.14 17.37 -6.77
C PRO A 135 0.59 18.79 -7.13
N GLN A 136 0.24 19.29 -8.29
CA GLN A 136 0.58 20.65 -8.75
C GLN A 136 -0.61 21.61 -8.63
N ASN A 137 -1.74 21.18 -8.06
CA ASN A 137 -2.99 21.97 -7.96
C ASN A 137 -3.42 22.60 -9.31
N ILE A 138 -3.29 21.81 -10.39
CA ILE A 138 -3.63 22.28 -11.73
C ILE A 138 -5.14 22.41 -11.85
N THR A 139 -5.64 23.61 -12.08
CA THR A 139 -7.07 23.92 -12.17
C THR A 139 -7.49 24.34 -13.57
N THR A 140 -6.54 24.74 -14.42
CA THR A 140 -6.81 25.23 -15.77
C THR A 140 -6.08 24.41 -16.85
N ARG A 141 -6.63 24.46 -18.07
CA ARG A 141 -6.02 23.87 -19.27
C ARG A 141 -4.62 24.41 -19.54
N GLU A 142 -4.45 25.70 -19.41
CA GLU A 142 -3.20 26.42 -19.67
C GLU A 142 -2.10 25.98 -18.70
N GLU A 143 -2.41 25.78 -17.44
CA GLU A 143 -1.50 25.22 -16.44
C GLU A 143 -1.10 23.78 -16.81
N TYR A 144 -2.06 22.93 -17.19
CA TYR A 144 -1.76 21.55 -17.57
C TYR A 144 -0.89 21.44 -18.81
N LEU A 145 -1.11 22.28 -19.82
CA LEU A 145 -0.28 22.29 -21.02
C LEU A 145 1.20 22.63 -20.72
N ARG A 146 1.47 23.36 -19.63
CA ARG A 146 2.83 23.73 -19.18
C ARG A 146 3.34 22.84 -18.06
N ALA A 147 2.52 21.95 -17.52
CA ALA A 147 2.86 21.13 -16.36
C ALA A 147 4.10 20.26 -16.60
N ARG A 148 4.96 20.19 -15.60
CA ARG A 148 6.06 19.22 -15.57
C ARG A 148 5.50 17.84 -15.23
N ARG A 149 6.00 16.81 -15.90
CA ARG A 149 5.56 15.41 -15.75
C ARG A 149 6.74 14.52 -15.30
N PRO A 150 7.31 14.77 -14.13
CA PRO A 150 8.49 14.02 -13.67
C PRO A 150 8.11 12.59 -13.35
N GLY A 151 8.92 11.61 -13.81
CA GLY A 151 8.68 10.20 -13.56
C GLY A 151 7.61 9.56 -14.46
N ARG A 152 7.11 10.30 -15.47
CA ARG A 152 6.17 9.79 -16.47
C ARG A 152 6.91 9.45 -17.75
N GLY A 153 7.02 8.17 -18.10
CA GLY A 153 7.65 7.68 -19.33
C GLY A 153 6.83 8.01 -20.57
N PHE A 154 5.52 7.92 -20.47
CA PHE A 154 4.59 8.18 -21.57
C PHE A 154 4.57 9.66 -21.99
N ARG A 155 5.02 9.93 -23.22
CA ARG A 155 5.09 11.30 -23.74
C ARG A 155 3.74 11.76 -24.24
N LEU A 156 3.31 12.95 -23.82
CA LEU A 156 2.12 13.63 -24.30
C LEU A 156 2.54 14.90 -25.06
N ASN A 157 2.20 14.99 -26.34
CA ASN A 157 2.30 16.22 -27.11
C ASN A 157 1.16 17.19 -26.71
N ARG A 158 1.13 18.38 -27.29
CA ARG A 158 0.14 19.40 -26.92
C ARG A 158 -1.30 18.93 -27.17
N ARG A 159 -1.55 18.28 -28.32
CA ARG A 159 -2.89 17.76 -28.68
C ARG A 159 -3.32 16.64 -27.72
N ASP A 160 -2.39 15.78 -27.31
CA ASP A 160 -2.66 14.74 -26.33
C ASP A 160 -3.04 15.33 -24.98
N ARG A 161 -2.32 16.36 -24.52
CA ARG A 161 -2.63 17.04 -23.27
C ARG A 161 -4.00 17.72 -23.32
N ASP A 162 -4.38 18.28 -24.48
CA ASP A 162 -5.72 18.84 -24.68
C ASP A 162 -6.80 17.77 -24.51
N ALA A 163 -6.63 16.61 -25.13
CA ALA A 163 -7.57 15.49 -25.01
C ALA A 163 -7.65 14.98 -23.55
N VAL A 164 -6.51 14.78 -22.89
CA VAL A 164 -6.48 14.39 -21.48
C VAL A 164 -7.16 15.42 -20.59
N TRP A 165 -6.93 16.71 -20.81
CA TRP A 165 -7.58 17.77 -20.02
C TRP A 165 -9.10 17.78 -20.20
N THR A 166 -9.60 17.52 -21.39
CA THR A 166 -11.04 17.39 -21.66
C THR A 166 -11.65 16.26 -20.80
N LEU A 167 -10.97 15.10 -20.73
CA LEU A 167 -11.40 13.98 -19.90
C LEU A 167 -11.30 14.29 -18.40
N VAL A 168 -10.25 14.96 -17.96
CA VAL A 168 -10.09 15.41 -16.57
C VAL A 168 -11.20 16.37 -16.16
N LYS A 169 -11.54 17.33 -17.03
CA LYS A 169 -12.65 18.24 -16.78
C LYS A 169 -13.97 17.48 -16.64
N LYS A 170 -14.24 16.54 -17.55
CA LYS A 170 -15.43 15.71 -17.48
C LYS A 170 -15.48 14.89 -16.17
N TYR A 171 -14.37 14.24 -15.79
CA TYR A 171 -14.27 13.53 -14.53
C TYR A 171 -14.61 14.42 -13.32
N ARG A 172 -14.06 15.65 -13.28
CA ARG A 172 -14.32 16.63 -12.22
C ARG A 172 -15.77 17.09 -12.21
N ASP A 173 -16.36 17.32 -13.39
CA ASP A 173 -17.76 17.75 -13.51
C ASP A 173 -18.72 16.61 -13.09
N ASP A 174 -18.49 15.38 -13.52
CA ASP A 174 -19.30 14.21 -13.17
C ASP A 174 -19.21 13.93 -11.65
N SER A 175 -18.02 14.01 -11.06
CA SER A 175 -17.86 13.86 -9.60
C SER A 175 -18.50 15.00 -8.81
N ARG A 176 -18.49 16.24 -9.36
CA ARG A 176 -19.14 17.41 -8.77
C ARG A 176 -20.68 17.26 -8.79
N ILE A 177 -21.24 16.84 -9.91
CA ILE A 177 -22.69 16.60 -10.07
C ILE A 177 -23.13 15.49 -9.12
N SER A 178 -22.33 14.42 -8.99
CA SER A 178 -22.61 13.30 -8.10
C SER A 178 -22.37 13.60 -6.63
N GLY A 179 -21.79 14.77 -6.28
CA GLY A 179 -21.41 15.11 -4.90
C GLY A 179 -20.39 14.16 -4.31
N THR A 180 -19.39 13.72 -5.11
CA THR A 180 -18.38 12.75 -4.68
C THR A 180 -16.98 13.32 -4.79
N ILE A 181 -16.03 12.72 -4.04
CA ILE A 181 -14.61 13.07 -4.05
C ILE A 181 -13.75 11.82 -3.90
N SER A 182 -12.63 11.74 -4.60
CA SER A 182 -11.66 10.66 -4.44
C SER A 182 -10.80 10.86 -3.18
N PHE A 183 -10.16 9.79 -2.69
CA PHE A 183 -9.22 9.88 -1.57
C PHE A 183 -8.03 10.81 -1.85
N PRO A 184 -7.36 10.74 -3.03
CA PRO A 184 -6.28 11.67 -3.38
C PRO A 184 -6.75 13.14 -3.46
N GLU A 185 -7.96 13.41 -3.95
CA GLU A 185 -8.53 14.76 -3.95
C GLU A 185 -8.75 15.28 -2.54
N ALA A 186 -9.31 14.45 -1.64
CA ALA A 186 -9.50 14.83 -0.24
C ALA A 186 -8.17 15.17 0.44
N ALA A 187 -7.11 14.39 0.18
CA ALA A 187 -5.78 14.65 0.71
C ALA A 187 -5.17 15.95 0.14
N ALA A 188 -5.36 16.21 -1.16
CA ALA A 188 -4.88 17.44 -1.80
C ALA A 188 -5.61 18.69 -1.27
N ILE A 189 -6.93 18.61 -1.04
CA ILE A 189 -7.72 19.69 -0.44
C ILE A 189 -7.31 19.93 1.01
N ALA A 190 -7.13 18.88 1.80
CA ALA A 190 -6.64 18.98 3.18
C ALA A 190 -5.26 19.65 3.23
N ALA A 191 -4.34 19.27 2.34
CA ALA A 191 -3.04 19.91 2.21
C ALA A 191 -3.16 21.39 1.86
N GLN A 192 -4.02 21.73 0.88
CA GLN A 192 -4.27 23.11 0.46
C GLN A 192 -4.85 23.97 1.58
N TYR A 193 -5.81 23.43 2.35
CA TYR A 193 -6.36 24.09 3.54
C TYR A 193 -5.26 24.44 4.55
N LEU A 194 -4.40 23.48 4.87
CA LEU A 194 -3.33 23.66 5.88
C LEU A 194 -2.22 24.66 5.45
N THR A 195 -2.07 24.96 4.16
CA THR A 195 -1.09 25.98 3.72
C THR A 195 -1.42 27.38 4.23
N ARG A 196 -2.66 27.62 4.64
CA ARG A 196 -3.16 28.92 5.10
C ARG A 196 -3.55 28.93 6.59
N HIS A 197 -3.37 27.80 7.27
CA HIS A 197 -3.74 27.61 8.67
C HIS A 197 -2.56 27.15 9.50
N SER A 198 -2.69 27.26 10.82
CA SER A 198 -1.64 26.82 11.75
C SER A 198 -1.43 25.29 11.67
N PRO A 199 -0.19 24.81 11.78
CA PRO A 199 0.12 23.40 11.83
C PRO A 199 -0.64 22.67 12.96
N LEU A 200 -1.11 21.46 12.67
CA LEU A 200 -1.91 20.65 13.60
C LEU A 200 -1.05 19.67 14.44
N ALA A 201 0.24 19.55 14.12
CA ALA A 201 1.16 18.68 14.83
C ALA A 201 2.53 19.33 15.02
N ASP A 202 3.27 18.86 16.00
CA ASP A 202 4.68 19.20 16.23
C ASP A 202 5.59 18.11 15.64
N HIS A 203 5.09 16.87 15.58
CA HIS A 203 5.79 15.72 15.01
C HIS A 203 4.82 14.80 14.25
N VAL A 204 5.24 14.32 13.08
CA VAL A 204 4.50 13.31 12.30
C VAL A 204 5.40 12.10 12.07
N LEU A 205 4.93 10.92 12.46
CA LEU A 205 5.58 9.64 12.21
C LEU A 205 4.78 8.87 11.17
N VAL A 206 5.43 8.50 10.07
CA VAL A 206 4.81 7.82 8.92
C VAL A 206 5.27 6.38 8.87
N ASP A 207 4.32 5.45 8.85
CA ASP A 207 4.56 4.04 8.59
C ASP A 207 4.14 3.64 7.18
N GLU A 208 4.84 2.67 6.59
CA GLU A 208 4.58 2.20 5.22
C GLU A 208 4.59 3.36 4.19
N GLY A 209 5.55 4.28 4.32
CA GLY A 209 5.65 5.49 3.50
C GLY A 209 5.70 5.25 2.00
N GLN A 210 6.22 4.08 1.56
CA GLN A 210 6.34 3.70 0.15
C GLN A 210 5.00 3.58 -0.58
N ASP A 211 3.88 3.44 0.13
CA ASP A 211 2.55 3.33 -0.48
C ASP A 211 1.79 4.66 -0.56
N LEU A 212 2.34 5.71 -0.01
CA LEU A 212 1.67 7.01 0.01
C LEU A 212 1.76 7.72 -1.35
N THR A 213 0.67 8.39 -1.71
CA THR A 213 0.57 9.19 -2.93
C THR A 213 1.24 10.56 -2.79
N PRO A 214 1.52 11.26 -3.89
CA PRO A 214 1.98 12.64 -3.86
C PRO A 214 1.10 13.59 -3.03
N ALA A 215 -0.22 13.43 -3.11
CA ALA A 215 -1.17 14.23 -2.32
C ALA A 215 -1.04 13.97 -0.81
N HIS A 216 -0.80 12.71 -0.41
CA HIS A 216 -0.54 12.36 0.98
C HIS A 216 0.76 13.01 1.50
N TRP A 217 1.83 13.03 0.72
CA TRP A 217 3.10 13.66 1.14
C TRP A 217 2.98 15.18 1.29
N ARG A 218 2.20 15.82 0.42
CA ARG A 218 1.87 17.24 0.59
C ARG A 218 1.07 17.48 1.88
N LEU A 219 0.08 16.63 2.17
CA LEU A 219 -0.68 16.70 3.41
C LEU A 219 0.24 16.55 4.62
N ILE A 220 1.09 15.51 4.65
CA ILE A 220 2.02 15.28 5.75
C ILE A 220 2.93 16.49 5.97
N ARG A 221 3.49 17.05 4.90
CA ARG A 221 4.34 18.24 5.02
C ARG A 221 3.60 19.46 5.59
N SER A 222 2.33 19.62 5.24
CA SER A 222 1.51 20.75 5.71
C SER A 222 1.05 20.63 7.16
N LEU A 223 1.10 19.43 7.76
CA LEU A 223 0.65 19.19 9.14
C LEU A 223 1.61 19.76 10.19
N VAL A 224 2.88 19.87 9.88
CA VAL A 224 3.95 20.20 10.84
C VAL A 224 4.84 21.31 10.30
N PRO A 225 5.35 22.24 11.13
CA PRO A 225 6.37 23.21 10.72
C PRO A 225 7.67 22.48 10.36
N GLU A 226 8.45 23.07 9.48
CA GLU A 226 9.79 22.54 9.18
C GLU A 226 10.71 22.73 10.38
N GLY A 227 11.38 21.66 10.79
CA GLY A 227 12.26 21.73 11.95
C GLY A 227 12.89 20.38 12.35
N PRO A 228 13.64 20.37 13.45
CA PRO A 228 14.20 19.14 14.02
C PRO A 228 13.08 18.18 14.44
N ASN A 229 13.20 16.90 14.03
CA ASN A 229 12.25 15.85 14.38
C ASN A 229 10.81 16.09 13.88
N ASP A 230 10.61 16.93 12.88
CA ASP A 230 9.29 17.24 12.31
C ASP A 230 8.63 16.00 11.71
N ILE A 231 9.32 15.28 10.80
CA ILE A 231 8.80 14.08 10.14
C ILE A 231 9.78 12.92 10.33
N PHE A 232 9.27 11.79 10.81
CA PHE A 232 9.96 10.51 10.85
C PHE A 232 9.27 9.54 9.89
N ILE A 233 10.03 8.89 9.01
CA ILE A 233 9.48 8.02 7.97
C ILE A 233 10.06 6.62 8.12
N ALA A 234 9.15 5.65 8.16
CA ALA A 234 9.44 4.23 8.05
C ALA A 234 8.93 3.74 6.68
N GLU A 235 9.84 3.15 5.89
CA GLU A 235 9.49 2.64 4.57
C GLU A 235 10.25 1.36 4.22
N ASP A 236 9.71 0.61 3.27
CA ASP A 236 10.38 -0.52 2.62
C ASP A 236 10.00 -0.52 1.14
N SER A 237 10.93 -0.11 0.28
CA SER A 237 10.73 -0.02 -1.17
C SER A 237 10.30 -1.35 -1.80
N HIS A 238 10.73 -2.49 -1.22
CA HIS A 238 10.36 -3.84 -1.65
C HIS A 238 8.92 -4.23 -1.30
N GLN A 239 8.28 -3.51 -0.39
CA GLN A 239 6.88 -3.69 -0.01
C GLN A 239 5.92 -2.68 -0.67
N ARG A 240 6.35 -1.98 -1.72
CA ARG A 240 5.50 -1.06 -2.49
C ARG A 240 4.53 -1.83 -3.36
N ILE A 241 3.27 -1.93 -2.91
CA ILE A 241 2.21 -2.66 -3.63
C ILE A 241 1.07 -1.75 -4.13
N TYR A 242 0.98 -0.51 -3.62
CA TYR A 242 -0.04 0.47 -4.01
C TYR A 242 0.56 1.73 -4.64
N GLY A 243 1.72 2.18 -4.13
CA GLY A 243 2.34 3.43 -4.51
C GLY A 243 3.06 3.41 -5.87
N HIS A 244 3.41 4.61 -6.32
CA HIS A 244 4.29 4.83 -7.48
C HIS A 244 5.67 5.31 -7.00
N ARG A 245 6.67 5.20 -7.88
CA ARG A 245 7.99 5.77 -7.61
C ARG A 245 7.88 7.28 -7.43
N LEU A 246 8.35 7.78 -6.29
CA LEU A 246 8.40 9.22 -6.00
C LEU A 246 9.65 9.56 -5.20
N VAL A 247 9.99 10.85 -5.14
CA VAL A 247 11.15 11.37 -4.42
C VAL A 247 10.68 12.47 -3.45
N LEU A 248 10.93 12.30 -2.16
CA LEU A 248 10.39 13.13 -1.07
C LEU A 248 10.84 14.58 -1.12
N SER A 249 12.05 14.85 -1.63
CA SER A 249 12.57 16.22 -1.75
C SER A 249 11.68 17.14 -2.60
N ARG A 250 10.88 16.56 -3.53
CA ARG A 250 9.89 17.30 -4.33
C ARG A 250 8.70 17.83 -3.51
N TYR A 251 8.49 17.27 -2.34
CA TYR A 251 7.41 17.64 -1.41
C TYR A 251 7.92 18.40 -0.19
N GLY A 252 9.18 18.92 -0.24
CA GLY A 252 9.77 19.66 0.86
C GLY A 252 10.23 18.79 2.03
N ILE A 253 10.41 17.49 1.81
CA ILE A 253 10.87 16.54 2.83
C ILE A 253 12.28 16.09 2.47
N MET A 254 13.28 16.58 3.21
CA MET A 254 14.69 16.33 2.94
C MET A 254 15.20 15.18 3.82
N THR A 255 15.34 14.00 3.23
CA THR A 255 15.76 12.76 3.92
C THR A 255 17.22 12.41 3.66
N ARG A 256 17.84 12.98 2.65
CA ARG A 256 19.21 12.66 2.23
C ARG A 256 20.22 12.85 3.36
N GLY A 257 21.00 11.79 3.63
CA GLY A 257 21.96 11.74 4.72
C GLY A 257 21.35 11.51 6.11
N ARG A 258 20.02 11.35 6.19
CA ARG A 258 19.28 11.08 7.45
C ARG A 258 18.64 9.68 7.46
N SER A 259 18.67 8.96 6.35
CA SER A 259 18.13 7.60 6.24
C SER A 259 19.07 6.55 6.81
N ARG A 260 18.50 5.51 7.39
CA ARG A 260 19.22 4.35 7.92
C ARG A 260 18.53 3.07 7.53
N ARG A 261 19.26 2.15 6.90
CA ARG A 261 18.76 0.85 6.51
C ARG A 261 18.84 -0.15 7.67
N LEU A 262 17.77 -0.94 7.86
CA LEU A 262 17.72 -2.05 8.78
C LEU A 262 17.84 -3.37 8.01
N THR A 263 18.90 -4.14 8.26
CA THR A 263 19.20 -5.38 7.54
C THR A 263 18.91 -6.66 8.35
N LEU A 264 18.74 -6.55 9.67
CA LEU A 264 18.44 -7.67 10.53
C LEU A 264 16.93 -7.85 10.66
N ASN A 265 16.45 -9.05 10.32
CA ASN A 265 15.05 -9.45 10.43
C ASN A 265 14.88 -10.40 11.63
N TYR A 266 13.99 -10.05 12.55
CA TYR A 266 13.65 -10.88 13.72
C TYR A 266 12.29 -11.59 13.56
N ARG A 267 11.55 -11.27 12.49
CA ARG A 267 10.20 -11.79 12.26
C ARG A 267 10.21 -13.17 11.68
N THR A 268 10.70 -13.31 10.46
CA THR A 268 10.67 -14.55 9.68
C THR A 268 11.93 -15.38 9.89
N THR A 269 11.88 -16.66 9.57
CA THR A 269 13.08 -17.51 9.54
C THR A 269 14.01 -17.15 8.39
N ALA A 270 15.27 -17.57 8.46
CA ALA A 270 16.25 -17.34 7.40
C ALA A 270 15.83 -18.01 6.07
N GLN A 271 15.15 -19.16 6.16
CA GLN A 271 14.63 -19.88 5.00
C GLN A 271 13.53 -19.10 4.29
N ILE A 272 12.54 -18.61 5.04
CA ILE A 272 11.45 -17.79 4.49
C ILE A 272 12.01 -16.47 3.94
N LEU A 273 12.92 -15.80 4.65
CA LEU A 273 13.54 -14.56 4.18
C LEU A 273 14.27 -14.79 2.85
N ARG A 274 15.08 -15.82 2.74
CA ARG A 274 15.81 -16.16 1.50
C ARG A 274 14.85 -16.42 0.36
N TRP A 275 13.83 -17.24 0.57
CA TRP A 275 12.83 -17.53 -0.45
C TRP A 275 12.10 -16.25 -0.90
N SER A 276 11.66 -15.42 0.04
CA SER A 276 10.95 -14.18 -0.25
C SER A 276 11.82 -13.20 -1.03
N THR A 277 13.11 -13.07 -0.70
CA THR A 277 14.02 -12.17 -1.41
C THR A 277 14.33 -12.64 -2.84
N HIS A 278 14.32 -13.95 -3.12
CA HIS A 278 14.46 -14.46 -4.47
C HIS A 278 13.31 -14.01 -5.41
N VAL A 279 12.10 -13.81 -4.88
CA VAL A 279 10.97 -13.29 -5.66
C VAL A 279 11.26 -11.88 -6.19
N LEU A 280 12.06 -11.10 -5.49
CA LEU A 280 12.41 -9.72 -5.86
C LEU A 280 13.54 -9.64 -6.89
N GLU A 281 14.23 -10.74 -7.17
CA GLU A 281 15.33 -10.75 -8.14
C GLU A 281 14.88 -10.32 -9.54
N GLY A 282 15.72 -9.52 -10.20
CA GLY A 282 15.43 -8.93 -11.51
C GLY A 282 14.51 -7.71 -11.45
N GLY A 283 14.06 -7.28 -10.25
CA GLY A 283 13.39 -6.00 -10.04
C GLY A 283 14.38 -4.88 -9.73
N PHE A 284 14.04 -3.66 -10.13
CA PHE A 284 14.80 -2.45 -9.81
C PHE A 284 14.03 -1.60 -8.81
N TYR A 285 14.48 -1.57 -7.56
CA TYR A 285 13.82 -0.91 -6.46
C TYR A 285 14.54 0.39 -6.10
N VAL A 286 13.75 1.43 -5.84
CA VAL A 286 14.25 2.77 -5.49
C VAL A 286 13.53 3.21 -4.22
N ASP A 287 14.30 3.67 -3.25
CA ASP A 287 13.76 4.22 -2.01
C ASP A 287 13.15 5.62 -2.19
N LEU A 288 12.61 6.18 -1.11
CA LEU A 288 11.99 7.50 -1.12
C LEU A 288 13.02 8.66 -1.18
N ASP A 289 14.30 8.40 -0.99
CA ASP A 289 15.40 9.37 -1.19
C ASP A 289 15.72 9.54 -2.67
N GLY A 290 15.30 8.59 -3.51
CA GLY A 290 15.59 8.54 -4.94
C GLY A 290 17.00 8.02 -5.25
N ASP A 291 17.67 7.45 -4.26
CA ASP A 291 18.95 6.77 -4.46
C ASP A 291 18.71 5.43 -5.16
N ASP A 292 19.54 5.16 -6.17
CA ASP A 292 19.38 4.01 -7.04
C ASP A 292 19.73 2.71 -6.31
N ASP A 293 18.93 1.68 -6.61
CA ASP A 293 19.15 0.28 -6.31
C ASP A 293 19.21 -0.05 -4.80
N ASP A 294 18.03 -0.13 -4.19
CA ASP A 294 17.89 -0.70 -2.86
C ASP A 294 18.25 -2.20 -2.88
N LYS A 295 19.58 -2.48 -2.76
CA LYS A 295 20.09 -3.85 -2.83
C LYS A 295 19.66 -4.66 -1.61
N LEU A 296 19.16 -5.85 -1.88
CA LEU A 296 18.83 -6.86 -0.85
C LEU A 296 20.07 -7.43 -0.14
N SER A 297 21.28 -6.98 -0.53
CA SER A 297 22.52 -7.45 0.06
C SER A 297 22.62 -7.09 1.55
N GLY A 298 22.96 -8.07 2.38
CA GLY A 298 23.09 -7.89 3.83
C GLY A 298 21.84 -8.18 4.65
N TYR A 299 20.68 -8.43 4.02
CA TYR A 299 19.50 -8.89 4.76
C TYR A 299 19.76 -10.28 5.38
N ARG A 300 19.54 -10.39 6.68
CA ARG A 300 19.71 -11.64 7.43
C ARG A 300 18.65 -11.79 8.49
N SER A 301 18.29 -13.04 8.78
CA SER A 301 17.39 -13.35 9.89
C SER A 301 18.17 -13.91 11.08
N ALA A 302 17.73 -13.54 12.29
CA ALA A 302 18.21 -14.12 13.54
C ALA A 302 17.57 -15.49 13.85
N ARG A 303 16.54 -15.89 13.10
CA ARG A 303 15.75 -17.11 13.32
C ARG A 303 16.03 -18.15 12.23
N ARG A 304 15.94 -19.43 12.61
CA ARG A 304 15.96 -20.56 11.68
C ARG A 304 14.67 -21.36 11.81
N GLY A 305 14.24 -21.99 10.72
CA GLY A 305 13.02 -22.81 10.66
C GLY A 305 13.09 -23.81 9.52
N PRO A 306 11.98 -24.50 9.21
CA PRO A 306 11.92 -25.42 8.08
C PRO A 306 12.13 -24.69 6.74
N ASP A 307 12.52 -25.46 5.73
CA ASP A 307 12.57 -24.95 4.36
C ASP A 307 11.15 -24.66 3.83
N VAL A 308 11.06 -23.73 2.90
CA VAL A 308 9.80 -23.39 2.24
C VAL A 308 9.40 -24.55 1.32
N ILE A 309 8.16 -25.00 1.46
CA ILE A 309 7.61 -26.07 0.63
C ILE A 309 7.00 -25.46 -0.62
N ALA A 310 7.53 -25.84 -1.78
CA ALA A 310 6.99 -25.51 -3.09
C ALA A 310 6.32 -26.75 -3.68
N HIS A 311 5.00 -26.72 -3.88
CA HIS A 311 4.22 -27.91 -4.26
C HIS A 311 3.48 -27.71 -5.58
N PRO A 312 3.96 -28.30 -6.69
CA PRO A 312 3.24 -28.31 -7.96
C PRO A 312 2.07 -29.29 -7.91
N CYS A 313 0.95 -28.90 -8.52
CA CYS A 313 -0.22 -29.73 -8.69
C CYS A 313 -0.59 -29.83 -10.17
N THR A 314 -1.13 -30.98 -10.60
CA THR A 314 -1.54 -31.19 -11.98
C THR A 314 -2.93 -30.59 -12.23
N THR A 315 -3.80 -30.65 -11.22
CA THR A 315 -5.17 -30.16 -11.30
C THR A 315 -5.50 -29.24 -10.12
N ILE A 316 -6.49 -28.37 -10.31
CA ILE A 316 -6.99 -27.50 -9.25
C ILE A 316 -7.61 -28.31 -8.09
N THR A 317 -8.20 -29.46 -8.36
CA THR A 317 -8.74 -30.37 -7.34
C THR A 317 -7.63 -30.91 -6.46
N GLU A 318 -6.53 -31.36 -7.06
CA GLU A 318 -5.33 -31.79 -6.33
C GLU A 318 -4.76 -30.67 -5.45
N GLU A 319 -4.74 -29.45 -5.97
CA GLU A 319 -4.27 -28.29 -5.21
C GLU A 319 -5.18 -28.00 -4.00
N PHE A 320 -6.51 -28.09 -4.15
CA PHE A 320 -7.45 -27.99 -3.02
C PHE A 320 -7.30 -29.12 -2.01
N ASP A 321 -7.08 -30.36 -2.46
CA ASP A 321 -6.88 -31.51 -1.57
C ASP A 321 -5.59 -31.34 -0.75
N TYR A 322 -4.51 -30.91 -1.40
CA TYR A 322 -3.25 -30.63 -0.73
C TYR A 322 -3.37 -29.46 0.27
N LEU A 323 -4.02 -28.35 -0.13
CA LEU A 323 -4.32 -27.24 0.75
C LEU A 323 -5.07 -27.71 2.01
N ALA A 324 -6.18 -28.44 1.82
CA ALA A 324 -7.00 -28.92 2.94
C ALA A 324 -6.22 -29.85 3.88
N LYS A 325 -5.36 -30.73 3.32
CA LYS A 325 -4.47 -31.60 4.09
C LYS A 325 -3.53 -30.79 4.96
N VAL A 326 -2.80 -29.83 4.38
CA VAL A 326 -1.79 -29.04 5.10
C VAL A 326 -2.43 -28.14 6.15
N VAL A 327 -3.45 -27.37 5.75
CA VAL A 327 -4.10 -26.40 6.64
C VAL A 327 -4.91 -27.10 7.72
N GLY A 328 -5.53 -28.24 7.39
CA GLY A 328 -6.23 -29.10 8.35
C GLY A 328 -5.27 -29.70 9.39
N GLN A 329 -4.04 -30.06 8.99
CA GLN A 329 -3.00 -30.51 9.90
C GLN A 329 -2.57 -29.38 10.84
N TRP A 330 -2.25 -28.20 10.30
CA TRP A 330 -1.87 -27.04 11.09
C TRP A 330 -2.94 -26.62 12.13
N ALA A 331 -4.20 -26.71 11.76
CA ALA A 331 -5.31 -26.41 12.68
C ALA A 331 -5.43 -27.40 13.86
N LYS A 332 -4.95 -28.64 13.70
CA LYS A 332 -4.96 -29.67 14.75
C LYS A 332 -3.75 -29.58 15.67
N ASP A 333 -2.59 -29.27 15.11
CA ASP A 333 -1.31 -29.40 15.82
C ASP A 333 -1.13 -28.33 16.92
N ARG A 334 -1.53 -27.08 16.65
CA ARG A 334 -1.35 -25.97 17.60
C ARG A 334 -2.45 -24.92 17.48
N GLN A 335 -3.45 -25.01 18.33
CA GLN A 335 -4.56 -24.03 18.38
C GLN A 335 -4.14 -22.61 18.77
N SER A 336 -2.96 -22.43 19.36
CA SER A 336 -2.42 -21.11 19.71
C SER A 336 -1.73 -20.38 18.55
N GLU A 337 -1.50 -21.06 17.42
CA GLU A 337 -0.85 -20.48 16.25
C GLU A 337 -1.85 -19.84 15.29
N THR A 338 -1.43 -18.74 14.66
CA THR A 338 -2.23 -18.09 13.62
C THR A 338 -1.87 -18.67 12.26
N THR A 339 -2.88 -19.08 11.50
CA THR A 339 -2.72 -19.67 10.16
C THR A 339 -3.48 -18.87 9.12
N ALA A 340 -2.84 -18.57 7.99
CA ALA A 340 -3.47 -17.90 6.88
C ALA A 340 -3.29 -18.64 5.55
N VAL A 341 -4.35 -18.66 4.75
CA VAL A 341 -4.29 -18.97 3.31
C VAL A 341 -4.39 -17.67 2.55
N LEU A 342 -3.36 -17.32 1.80
CA LEU A 342 -3.29 -16.09 1.04
C LEU A 342 -3.48 -16.38 -0.44
N VAL A 343 -4.40 -15.65 -1.06
CA VAL A 343 -4.81 -15.79 -2.46
C VAL A 343 -4.65 -14.47 -3.22
N ARG A 344 -4.63 -14.51 -4.55
CA ARG A 344 -4.39 -13.31 -5.35
C ARG A 344 -5.59 -12.37 -5.38
N ASP A 345 -6.81 -12.87 -5.50
CA ASP A 345 -8.01 -12.07 -5.66
C ASP A 345 -9.22 -12.58 -4.85
N ARG A 346 -10.31 -11.81 -4.88
CA ARG A 346 -11.52 -12.12 -4.10
C ARG A 346 -12.26 -13.36 -4.61
N SER A 347 -12.30 -13.58 -5.93
CA SER A 347 -12.94 -14.74 -6.52
C SER A 347 -12.21 -16.03 -6.12
N GLN A 348 -10.87 -16.00 -6.14
CA GLN A 348 -10.06 -17.12 -5.66
C GLN A 348 -10.29 -17.37 -4.16
N ARG A 349 -10.43 -16.30 -3.35
CA ARG A 349 -10.73 -16.43 -1.91
C ARG A 349 -12.03 -17.19 -1.67
N GLU A 350 -13.10 -16.84 -2.37
CA GLU A 350 -14.41 -17.49 -2.22
C GLU A 350 -14.32 -18.97 -2.57
N ARG A 351 -13.72 -19.31 -3.72
CA ARG A 351 -13.52 -20.71 -4.13
C ARG A 351 -12.68 -21.51 -3.12
N VAL A 352 -11.64 -20.91 -2.53
CA VAL A 352 -10.79 -21.55 -1.52
C VAL A 352 -11.56 -21.80 -0.23
N VAL A 353 -12.38 -20.85 0.22
CA VAL A 353 -13.22 -21.02 1.41
C VAL A 353 -14.20 -22.18 1.21
N ASP A 354 -14.91 -22.22 0.08
CA ASP A 354 -15.85 -23.28 -0.24
C ASP A 354 -15.15 -24.65 -0.31
N ALA A 355 -14.03 -24.72 -1.01
CA ALA A 355 -13.26 -25.95 -1.17
C ALA A 355 -12.70 -26.49 0.18
N LEU A 356 -12.30 -25.63 1.10
CA LEU A 356 -11.87 -26.01 2.46
C LEU A 356 -13.05 -26.53 3.28
N HIS A 357 -14.21 -25.89 3.22
CA HIS A 357 -15.42 -26.33 3.93
C HIS A 357 -15.89 -27.69 3.43
N GLU A 358 -15.92 -27.92 2.10
CA GLU A 358 -16.26 -29.22 1.50
C GLU A 358 -15.34 -30.35 1.98
N ARG A 359 -14.08 -30.03 2.35
CA ARG A 359 -13.08 -30.97 2.87
C ARG A 359 -13.01 -31.01 4.39
N GLY A 360 -13.99 -30.42 5.09
CA GLY A 360 -14.11 -30.45 6.54
C GLY A 360 -13.15 -29.52 7.29
N VAL A 361 -12.48 -28.58 6.59
CA VAL A 361 -11.61 -27.57 7.21
C VAL A 361 -12.41 -26.29 7.40
N GLN A 362 -12.74 -25.99 8.67
CA GLN A 362 -13.46 -24.76 9.01
C GLN A 362 -12.53 -23.54 8.90
N THR A 363 -13.00 -22.49 8.25
CA THR A 363 -12.28 -21.23 8.12
C THR A 363 -12.97 -20.13 8.90
N ARG A 364 -12.23 -19.08 9.24
CA ARG A 364 -12.75 -17.90 9.94
C ARG A 364 -12.86 -16.73 8.97
N ALA A 365 -14.00 -16.05 9.00
CA ALA A 365 -14.15 -14.76 8.33
C ALA A 365 -13.28 -13.71 9.01
N VAL A 366 -12.51 -12.96 8.22
CA VAL A 366 -11.66 -11.87 8.72
C VAL A 366 -12.45 -10.58 8.72
N GLY A 367 -12.77 -10.09 9.93
CA GLY A 367 -13.32 -8.76 10.15
C GLY A 367 -12.23 -7.66 10.17
N HIS A 368 -12.54 -6.53 10.80
CA HIS A 368 -11.55 -5.52 11.18
C HIS A 368 -10.94 -5.90 12.55
N GLY A 369 -9.63 -5.61 12.73
CA GLY A 369 -8.91 -5.86 13.99
C GLY A 369 -7.93 -7.03 13.94
N SER A 370 -7.40 -7.41 15.11
CA SER A 370 -6.45 -8.51 15.27
C SER A 370 -7.10 -9.86 14.92
N ILE A 371 -6.29 -10.77 14.38
CA ILE A 371 -6.71 -12.13 14.05
C ILE A 371 -6.37 -13.02 15.25
N PRO A 372 -7.39 -13.50 15.98
CA PRO A 372 -7.14 -14.40 17.12
C PRO A 372 -6.63 -15.77 16.61
N PRO A 373 -5.84 -16.49 17.42
CA PRO A 373 -5.41 -17.85 17.11
C PRO A 373 -6.60 -18.81 16.99
N GLY A 374 -6.38 -19.94 16.35
CA GLY A 374 -7.39 -21.01 16.17
C GLY A 374 -7.67 -21.31 14.70
N ALA A 375 -8.93 -21.15 14.25
CA ALA A 375 -9.29 -21.51 12.88
C ALA A 375 -8.53 -20.70 11.82
N PRO A 376 -8.10 -21.34 10.71
CA PRO A 376 -7.39 -20.67 9.62
C PRO A 376 -8.22 -19.55 9.00
N VAL A 377 -7.55 -18.51 8.53
CA VAL A 377 -8.19 -17.39 7.81
C VAL A 377 -7.82 -17.46 6.33
N VAL A 378 -8.78 -17.12 5.46
CA VAL A 378 -8.54 -16.99 4.02
C VAL A 378 -8.69 -15.53 3.62
N MET A 379 -7.64 -14.95 3.02
CA MET A 379 -7.66 -13.56 2.59
C MET A 379 -6.81 -13.31 1.35
N THR A 380 -7.00 -12.14 0.72
CA THR A 380 -6.12 -11.75 -0.39
C THR A 380 -4.74 -11.33 0.12
N MET A 381 -3.71 -11.54 -0.71
CA MET A 381 -2.33 -11.13 -0.44
C MET A 381 -2.24 -9.63 -0.10
N HIS A 382 -3.02 -8.77 -0.78
CA HIS A 382 -3.09 -7.34 -0.49
C HIS A 382 -3.57 -7.05 0.94
N ARG A 383 -4.57 -7.81 1.41
CA ARG A 383 -5.13 -7.61 2.75
C ARG A 383 -4.20 -8.09 3.85
N ALA A 384 -3.30 -9.00 3.55
CA ALA A 384 -2.33 -9.53 4.49
C ALA A 384 -1.21 -8.53 4.83
N LYS A 385 -1.10 -7.42 4.09
CA LYS A 385 -0.09 -6.40 4.36
C LYS A 385 -0.26 -5.84 5.78
N GLY A 386 0.85 -5.82 6.54
CA GLY A 386 0.91 -5.42 7.94
C GLY A 386 0.60 -6.53 8.94
N ILE A 387 -0.13 -7.58 8.55
CA ILE A 387 -0.52 -8.68 9.43
C ILE A 387 0.56 -9.77 9.44
N GLU A 388 0.71 -10.48 10.55
CA GLU A 388 1.66 -11.58 10.71
C GLU A 388 0.93 -12.87 11.10
N PHE A 389 1.43 -14.00 10.58
CA PHE A 389 0.91 -15.32 10.88
C PHE A 389 2.05 -16.27 11.25
N SER A 390 1.79 -17.22 12.14
CA SER A 390 2.74 -18.28 12.41
C SER A 390 3.01 -19.10 11.15
N LYS A 391 1.94 -19.45 10.42
CA LYS A 391 2.01 -20.27 9.22
C LYS A 391 1.21 -19.65 8.07
N VAL A 392 1.78 -19.68 6.87
CA VAL A 392 1.14 -19.14 5.67
C VAL A 392 1.15 -20.16 4.56
N PHE A 393 0.01 -20.31 3.90
CA PHE A 393 -0.14 -21.04 2.65
C PHE A 393 -0.44 -20.04 1.52
N LEU A 394 0.45 -19.93 0.53
CA LEU A 394 0.22 -19.17 -0.70
C LEU A 394 -0.40 -20.10 -1.73
N PHE A 395 -1.68 -19.92 -2.00
CA PHE A 395 -2.45 -20.76 -2.91
C PHE A 395 -2.55 -20.17 -4.31
N GLY A 396 -2.39 -21.01 -5.33
CA GLY A 396 -2.61 -20.64 -6.73
C GLY A 396 -1.56 -19.71 -7.29
N VAL A 397 -0.27 -19.85 -6.94
CA VAL A 397 0.84 -19.02 -7.42
C VAL A 397 1.25 -19.49 -8.83
N SER A 398 0.32 -19.47 -9.77
CA SER A 398 0.48 -19.94 -11.16
C SER A 398 0.67 -18.77 -12.14
N SER A 399 1.16 -19.08 -13.35
CA SER A 399 1.30 -18.10 -14.44
C SER A 399 -0.02 -17.46 -14.89
N ARG A 400 -1.17 -18.09 -14.57
CA ARG A 400 -2.50 -17.56 -14.87
C ARG A 400 -3.00 -16.55 -13.84
N SER A 401 -2.45 -16.58 -12.63
CA SER A 401 -2.92 -15.76 -11.51
C SER A 401 -1.95 -14.65 -11.11
N ILE A 402 -0.64 -14.88 -11.26
CA ILE A 402 0.42 -13.94 -10.90
C ILE A 402 1.50 -13.96 -11.99
N PRO A 403 1.85 -12.80 -12.61
CA PRO A 403 1.31 -11.46 -12.35
C PRO A 403 -0.09 -11.24 -12.94
N MET A 404 -0.88 -10.38 -12.30
CA MET A 404 -2.23 -10.03 -12.75
C MET A 404 -2.31 -8.57 -13.20
N GLY A 405 -3.13 -8.29 -14.23
CA GLY A 405 -3.46 -6.93 -14.66
C GLY A 405 -2.34 -6.19 -15.38
N ILE A 406 -1.24 -6.85 -15.78
CA ILE A 406 -0.12 -6.21 -16.49
C ILE A 406 -0.57 -5.63 -17.83
N LYS A 407 -1.50 -6.29 -18.52
CA LYS A 407 -2.07 -5.83 -19.79
C LYS A 407 -2.79 -4.47 -19.69
N ASP A 408 -3.27 -4.10 -18.51
CA ASP A 408 -3.88 -2.79 -18.28
C ASP A 408 -2.88 -1.63 -18.45
N TYR A 409 -1.57 -1.94 -18.58
CA TYR A 409 -0.47 -0.99 -18.74
C TYR A 409 0.27 -1.13 -20.07
N ASP A 410 -0.28 -1.85 -21.06
CA ASP A 410 0.34 -2.05 -22.38
C ASP A 410 0.53 -0.74 -23.16
N PHE A 411 -0.09 0.36 -22.72
CA PHE A 411 0.08 1.69 -23.30
C PHE A 411 1.45 2.34 -22.99
N ASP A 412 2.14 1.89 -21.94
CA ASP A 412 3.44 2.43 -21.51
C ASP A 412 4.29 1.33 -20.87
N LYS A 413 5.48 1.08 -21.47
CA LYS A 413 6.41 0.08 -20.98
C LYS A 413 6.88 0.37 -19.54
N ASP A 414 7.16 1.63 -19.21
CA ASP A 414 7.65 2.00 -17.88
C ASP A 414 6.56 1.74 -16.82
N GLU A 415 5.30 2.01 -17.15
CA GLU A 415 4.16 1.71 -16.27
C GLU A 415 3.93 0.19 -16.17
N GLY A 416 4.10 -0.55 -17.25
CA GLY A 416 4.04 -2.02 -17.25
C GLY A 416 5.14 -2.64 -16.38
N ASP A 417 6.36 -2.14 -16.47
CA ASP A 417 7.49 -2.56 -15.63
C ASP A 417 7.21 -2.22 -14.14
N GLN A 418 6.64 -1.06 -13.84
CA GLN A 418 6.21 -0.70 -12.49
C GLN A 418 5.06 -1.60 -11.97
N ALA A 419 4.11 -1.96 -12.84
CA ALA A 419 3.05 -2.91 -12.49
C ALA A 419 3.63 -4.30 -12.16
N LEU A 420 4.60 -4.77 -12.93
CA LEU A 420 5.30 -6.03 -12.67
C LEU A 420 6.09 -5.99 -11.35
N LEU A 421 6.74 -4.87 -11.03
CA LEU A 421 7.40 -4.67 -9.75
C LEU A 421 6.41 -4.74 -8.59
N ARG A 422 5.21 -4.15 -8.73
CA ARG A 422 4.16 -4.26 -7.70
C ARG A 422 3.69 -5.70 -7.49
N GLU A 423 3.59 -6.51 -8.54
CA GLU A 423 3.24 -7.94 -8.41
C GLU A 423 4.35 -8.74 -7.72
N ARG A 424 5.64 -8.45 -8.00
CA ARG A 424 6.78 -9.03 -7.26
C ARG A 424 6.72 -8.65 -5.78
N SER A 425 6.54 -7.36 -5.50
CA SER A 425 6.40 -6.84 -4.13
C SER A 425 5.21 -7.47 -3.40
N LEU A 426 4.08 -7.70 -4.09
CA LEU A 426 2.92 -8.35 -3.51
C LEU A 426 3.21 -9.79 -3.09
N LEU A 427 3.89 -10.56 -3.93
CA LEU A 427 4.27 -11.93 -3.60
C LEU A 427 5.32 -11.97 -2.47
N TYR A 428 6.29 -11.05 -2.49
CA TYR A 428 7.25 -10.86 -1.39
C TYR A 428 6.54 -10.50 -0.07
N VAL A 429 5.61 -9.55 -0.10
CA VAL A 429 4.81 -9.17 1.07
C VAL A 429 4.06 -10.39 1.60
N ALA A 430 3.35 -11.13 0.74
CA ALA A 430 2.57 -12.29 1.14
C ALA A 430 3.44 -13.38 1.79
N ALA A 431 4.58 -13.70 1.19
CA ALA A 431 5.51 -14.70 1.72
C ALA A 431 6.13 -14.26 3.07
N SER A 432 6.51 -12.98 3.19
CA SER A 432 7.08 -12.41 4.41
C SER A 432 6.07 -12.25 5.56
N ARG A 433 4.79 -12.58 5.34
CA ARG A 433 3.78 -12.66 6.42
C ARG A 433 3.94 -13.92 7.26
N ALA A 434 4.61 -14.96 6.73
CA ALA A 434 4.92 -16.16 7.48
C ALA A 434 6.04 -15.91 8.47
N ARG A 435 5.80 -16.27 9.73
CA ARG A 435 6.80 -16.19 10.79
C ARG A 435 7.62 -17.46 10.90
N ASP A 436 6.98 -18.62 10.84
CA ASP A 436 7.56 -19.92 11.17
C ASP A 436 7.54 -20.91 10.00
N GLU A 437 6.43 -21.04 9.25
CA GLU A 437 6.28 -21.96 8.12
C GLU A 437 5.64 -21.29 6.91
N LEU A 438 6.12 -21.62 5.71
CA LEU A 438 5.59 -21.16 4.45
C LEU A 438 5.44 -22.33 3.48
N VAL A 439 4.22 -22.46 2.90
CA VAL A 439 3.92 -23.38 1.82
C VAL A 439 3.42 -22.59 0.63
N VAL A 440 3.83 -22.96 -0.58
CA VAL A 440 3.44 -22.32 -1.84
C VAL A 440 2.97 -23.41 -2.79
N SER A 441 1.78 -23.25 -3.37
CA SER A 441 1.25 -24.21 -4.36
C SER A 441 0.84 -23.50 -5.65
N TRP A 442 0.78 -24.27 -6.70
CA TRP A 442 0.27 -23.84 -8.02
C TRP A 442 -0.22 -25.01 -8.83
N THR A 443 -1.19 -24.75 -9.72
CA THR A 443 -1.65 -25.70 -10.75
C THR A 443 -1.04 -25.34 -12.10
N ASP A 444 -0.66 -26.32 -12.90
CA ASP A 444 -0.01 -26.21 -14.21
C ASP A 444 1.39 -25.57 -14.13
N GLN A 445 1.55 -24.39 -14.73
CA GLN A 445 2.81 -23.67 -14.79
C GLN A 445 2.95 -22.71 -13.60
N PRO A 446 4.08 -22.73 -12.91
CA PRO A 446 4.35 -21.78 -11.83
C PRO A 446 4.32 -20.34 -12.35
N SER A 447 4.09 -19.40 -11.44
CA SER A 447 4.27 -17.98 -11.75
C SER A 447 5.67 -17.71 -12.30
N PRO A 448 5.82 -16.91 -13.37
CA PRO A 448 7.14 -16.52 -13.87
C PRO A 448 7.94 -15.66 -12.85
N LEU A 449 7.29 -15.23 -11.76
CA LEU A 449 7.95 -14.52 -10.65
C LEU A 449 8.64 -15.49 -9.66
N LEU A 450 8.33 -16.78 -9.73
CA LEU A 450 9.07 -17.81 -9.01
C LEU A 450 10.32 -18.14 -9.81
N SER A 451 11.49 -17.79 -9.28
CA SER A 451 12.78 -18.06 -9.96
C SER A 451 13.06 -19.55 -10.10
N ALA A 452 13.95 -19.92 -11.04
CA ALA A 452 14.35 -21.31 -11.28
C ALA A 452 14.90 -22.04 -10.03
N SER A 453 15.40 -21.28 -9.04
CA SER A 453 15.86 -21.83 -7.74
C SER A 453 14.72 -22.37 -6.87
N VAL A 454 13.49 -21.89 -7.05
CA VAL A 454 12.30 -22.44 -6.38
C VAL A 454 11.85 -23.74 -7.04
N SER A 455 12.07 -23.89 -8.35
CA SER A 455 11.77 -25.13 -9.09
C SER A 455 12.72 -26.28 -8.74
N SER A 456 13.95 -26.01 -8.27
CA SER A 456 14.92 -27.04 -7.92
C SER A 456 14.63 -27.71 -6.57
N VAL A 457 13.90 -27.07 -5.66
CA VAL A 457 13.48 -27.66 -4.38
C VAL A 457 12.39 -28.73 -4.62
N ALA A 458 11.54 -28.55 -5.63
CA ALA A 458 10.52 -29.53 -6.01
C ALA A 458 11.10 -30.83 -6.65
N ALA A 459 12.27 -30.73 -7.27
CA ALA A 459 12.91 -31.88 -7.94
C ALA A 459 13.75 -32.77 -7.02
N SER A 460 14.06 -32.33 -5.78
CA SER A 460 14.85 -33.10 -4.81
C SER A 460 14.01 -33.95 -3.84
N THR A 461 12.68 -33.92 -3.98
CA THR A 461 11.73 -34.67 -3.13
C THR A 461 10.92 -35.72 -3.91
N SER A 462 11.31 -36.03 -5.16
CA SER A 462 10.74 -37.15 -5.94
C SER A 462 11.60 -38.41 -5.85
#